data_41ea225a81a54d1a9f80b83e92390859
#
_entry.id   41ea225a81a54d1a9f80b83e92390859
#
_cell.length_a   1.000
_cell.length_b   1.000
_cell.length_c   1.000
_cell.angle_alpha   90.00
_cell.angle_beta   90.00
_cell.angle_gamma   90.00
#
_symmetry.space_group_name_H-M   'P 1'
#
loop_
_entity.id
_entity.type
_entity.pdbx_description
1 polymer ?
#
loop_
_entity_poly.entity_id
_entity_poly.type
_entity_poly.pdbx_seq_one_letter_code
_entity_poly.pdbx_strand_id
1 'polypeptide(L)'
;MALTPSEVETIDRLKRDLDSRSMNDELLFRYYQGRQRVEQLGMAIPPAMRRFLVITNWCRTVVDTINDRQQVRSLILPGEETADPTLRAIWDANNLQSHLAMFNRDRMIYGRAFMSVGANEDDKSLPFVRVESPREMVAEVDRRREVVTAAARFYGSTSAGVTPTNVTLYLPDQTVWVARGDDGRWAEIDRDRHGLGVVPVVMHLNRRMTGGWSGESQMTDIIPLVDAAARSLTNLQFAQEAHGIPRMFMTGVASGDFVDADGHPIPQFEAYFDAIHTITNPAGKVGQLDAADLKNFETALNIYGTQAAVATGFPARYFGLFSANPPTEGSIRADEARLVRSVESQNDEVGMSLGWTGALALRFATGREVEGNRVRADFFDPATPTIAQREDALAKRKAAGVLSREGYWDELGWSE
;
A
#
# COMPACT_ATOMS: atom_id res chain seq x y z
N MET A 1 4.18 -38.23 10.23
CA MET A 1 3.78 -38.39 11.67
C MET A 1 2.39 -37.74 11.87
N ALA A 2 1.67 -38.06 12.94
CA ALA A 2 0.40 -37.39 13.18
C ALA A 2 0.66 -36.06 13.94
N LEU A 3 -0.11 -35.01 13.60
CA LEU A 3 -0.10 -33.76 14.35
C LEU A 3 -0.48 -34.01 15.82
N THR A 4 0.20 -33.32 16.73
CA THR A 4 -0.19 -33.35 18.15
C THR A 4 -1.47 -32.53 18.38
N PRO A 5 -2.29 -32.87 19.40
CA PRO A 5 -3.48 -32.07 19.72
C PRO A 5 -3.16 -30.56 19.93
N SER A 6 -2.03 -30.24 20.51
CA SER A 6 -1.57 -28.86 20.73
C SER A 6 -1.28 -28.12 19.43
N GLU A 7 -0.70 -28.79 18.42
CA GLU A 7 -0.45 -28.21 17.09
C GLU A 7 -1.77 -27.92 16.37
N VAL A 8 -2.73 -28.83 16.43
CA VAL A 8 -4.06 -28.63 15.84
C VAL A 8 -4.77 -27.45 16.50
N GLU A 9 -4.76 -27.39 17.84
CA GLU A 9 -5.33 -26.26 18.59
C GLU A 9 -4.68 -24.93 18.23
N THR A 10 -3.35 -24.92 18.04
CA THR A 10 -2.60 -23.72 17.62
C THR A 10 -2.96 -23.30 16.20
N ILE A 11 -3.09 -24.24 15.25
CA ILE A 11 -3.56 -23.94 13.89
C ILE A 11 -4.95 -23.31 13.91
N ASP A 12 -5.89 -23.91 14.67
CA ASP A 12 -7.26 -23.42 14.74
C ASP A 12 -7.36 -22.03 15.41
N ARG A 13 -6.52 -21.76 16.40
CA ARG A 13 -6.45 -20.46 17.07
C ARG A 13 -5.90 -19.39 16.13
N LEU A 14 -4.79 -19.67 15.44
CA LEU A 14 -4.19 -18.78 14.47
C LEU A 14 -5.12 -18.53 13.27
N LYS A 15 -5.86 -19.56 12.81
CA LYS A 15 -6.85 -19.40 11.75
C LYS A 15 -7.97 -18.44 12.14
N ARG A 16 -8.49 -18.56 13.35
CA ARG A 16 -9.52 -17.63 13.87
C ARG A 16 -9.02 -16.20 13.95
N ASP A 17 -7.76 -15.98 14.36
CA ASP A 17 -7.17 -14.63 14.38
C ASP A 17 -7.03 -14.06 12.97
N LEU A 18 -6.54 -14.85 12.01
CA LEU A 18 -6.46 -14.45 10.60
C LEU A 18 -7.83 -14.07 10.03
N ASP A 19 -8.84 -14.92 10.25
CA ASP A 19 -10.19 -14.70 9.75
C ASP A 19 -10.85 -13.44 10.35
N SER A 20 -10.57 -13.15 11.62
CA SER A 20 -11.07 -11.94 12.28
C SER A 20 -10.59 -10.64 11.61
N ARG A 21 -9.46 -10.68 10.92
CA ARG A 21 -8.84 -9.52 10.24
C ARG A 21 -9.19 -9.43 8.75
N SER A 22 -9.68 -10.52 8.16
CA SER A 22 -9.84 -10.66 6.72
C SER A 22 -10.71 -9.58 6.07
N MET A 23 -11.80 -9.17 6.72
CA MET A 23 -12.68 -8.11 6.21
C MET A 23 -11.97 -6.74 6.16
N ASN A 24 -11.23 -6.41 7.22
CA ASN A 24 -10.49 -5.15 7.29
C ASN A 24 -9.33 -5.15 6.28
N ASP A 25 -8.62 -6.26 6.16
CA ASP A 25 -7.53 -6.41 5.22
C ASP A 25 -8.02 -6.27 3.76
N GLU A 26 -9.16 -6.88 3.43
CA GLU A 26 -9.77 -6.72 2.11
C GLU A 26 -10.22 -5.28 1.85
N LEU A 27 -10.76 -4.60 2.85
CA LEU A 27 -11.14 -3.19 2.75
C LEU A 27 -9.92 -2.31 2.49
N LEU A 28 -8.85 -2.45 3.27
CA LEU A 28 -7.60 -1.71 3.10
C LEU A 28 -6.98 -1.95 1.72
N PHE A 29 -7.01 -3.19 1.25
CA PHE A 29 -6.51 -3.53 -0.08
C PHE A 29 -7.32 -2.87 -1.20
N ARG A 30 -8.65 -2.81 -1.07
CA ARG A 30 -9.50 -2.06 -2.01
C ARG A 30 -9.20 -0.58 -2.04
N TYR A 31 -8.93 0.04 -0.89
CA TYR A 31 -8.50 1.45 -0.83
C TYR A 31 -7.16 1.65 -1.55
N TYR A 32 -6.19 0.78 -1.33
CA TYR A 32 -4.92 0.83 -2.04
C TYR A 32 -5.09 0.66 -3.54
N GLN A 33 -6.00 -0.22 -3.98
CA GLN A 33 -6.28 -0.42 -5.40
C GLN A 33 -7.15 0.68 -6.04
N GLY A 34 -7.76 1.57 -5.25
CA GLY A 34 -8.76 2.52 -5.75
C GLY A 34 -10.06 1.82 -6.18
N ARG A 35 -10.44 0.74 -5.51
CA ARG A 35 -11.65 -0.06 -5.79
C ARG A 35 -12.63 -0.12 -4.62
N GLN A 36 -12.48 0.80 -3.68
CA GLN A 36 -13.40 0.92 -2.54
C GLN A 36 -14.82 1.31 -3.02
N ARG A 37 -15.81 0.91 -2.24
CA ARG A 37 -17.18 1.39 -2.44
C ARG A 37 -17.34 2.73 -1.74
N VAL A 38 -17.73 3.74 -2.47
CA VAL A 38 -18.04 5.05 -1.90
C VAL A 38 -19.51 5.06 -1.49
N GLU A 39 -19.76 5.18 -0.18
CA GLU A 39 -21.09 5.39 0.33
C GLU A 39 -21.48 6.84 0.10
N GLN A 40 -22.61 7.04 -0.58
CA GLN A 40 -23.15 8.38 -0.82
C GLN A 40 -24.23 8.66 0.22
N LEU A 41 -23.96 9.61 1.09
CA LEU A 41 -24.92 10.10 2.07
C LEU A 41 -25.96 11.00 1.37
N GLY A 42 -27.22 10.58 1.37
CA GLY A 42 -28.37 11.46 1.10
C GLY A 42 -28.87 11.55 -0.37
N MET A 43 -28.24 10.92 -1.35
CA MET A 43 -28.78 10.82 -2.70
C MET A 43 -28.90 9.36 -3.14
N ALA A 44 -30.12 8.95 -3.47
CA ALA A 44 -30.35 7.70 -4.17
C ALA A 44 -29.80 7.83 -5.60
N ILE A 45 -28.56 7.37 -5.81
CA ILE A 45 -28.00 7.32 -7.15
C ILE A 45 -28.68 6.20 -7.92
N PRO A 46 -29.35 6.50 -9.04
CA PRO A 46 -29.93 5.48 -9.89
C PRO A 46 -28.86 4.44 -10.26
N PRO A 47 -29.20 3.15 -10.33
CA PRO A 47 -28.25 2.08 -10.66
C PRO A 47 -27.48 2.31 -11.97
N ALA A 48 -28.09 2.95 -12.94
CA ALA A 48 -27.47 3.32 -14.21
C ALA A 48 -26.33 4.34 -14.07
N MET A 49 -26.37 5.18 -13.02
CA MET A 49 -25.38 6.24 -12.77
C MET A 49 -24.22 5.77 -11.87
N ARG A 50 -24.28 4.59 -11.28
CA ARG A 50 -23.16 3.99 -10.52
C ARG A 50 -21.93 3.71 -11.38
N ARG A 51 -22.05 3.82 -12.70
CA ARG A 51 -20.94 3.69 -13.66
C ARG A 51 -19.98 4.90 -13.64
N PHE A 52 -20.40 6.03 -13.09
CA PHE A 52 -19.62 7.28 -13.04
C PHE A 52 -18.84 7.47 -11.72
N LEU A 53 -18.50 6.39 -11.02
CA LEU A 53 -17.69 6.49 -9.83
C LEU A 53 -16.25 6.89 -10.20
N VAL A 54 -15.83 8.08 -9.79
CA VAL A 54 -14.45 8.57 -9.95
C VAL A 54 -13.75 8.51 -8.59
N ILE A 55 -12.63 7.80 -8.55
CA ILE A 55 -11.82 7.65 -7.35
C ILE A 55 -10.45 8.27 -7.61
N THR A 56 -10.04 9.21 -6.75
CA THR A 56 -8.65 9.64 -6.66
C THR A 56 -7.90 8.70 -5.72
N ASN A 57 -6.81 8.09 -6.20
CA ASN A 57 -6.12 7.05 -5.43
C ASN A 57 -4.95 7.62 -4.60
N TRP A 58 -5.25 8.57 -3.72
CA TRP A 58 -4.26 9.12 -2.79
C TRP A 58 -3.73 8.09 -1.80
N CYS A 59 -4.51 7.02 -1.50
CA CYS A 59 -4.04 5.91 -0.67
C CYS A 59 -2.80 5.25 -1.28
N ARG A 60 -2.82 4.97 -2.59
CA ARG A 60 -1.66 4.43 -3.29
C ARG A 60 -0.51 5.42 -3.31
N THR A 61 -0.78 6.70 -3.56
CA THR A 61 0.24 7.74 -3.55
C THR A 61 1.02 7.75 -2.24
N VAL A 62 0.32 7.66 -1.09
CA VAL A 62 0.97 7.66 0.23
C VAL A 62 1.85 6.42 0.43
N VAL A 63 1.38 5.25 0.05
CA VAL A 63 2.12 3.99 0.21
C VAL A 63 3.32 3.94 -0.74
N ASP A 64 3.10 4.19 -2.03
CA ASP A 64 4.14 4.01 -3.04
C ASP A 64 5.23 5.09 -2.89
N THR A 65 4.88 6.33 -2.55
CA THR A 65 5.87 7.40 -2.31
C THR A 65 6.87 7.06 -1.21
N ILE A 66 6.43 6.44 -0.12
CA ILE A 66 7.34 5.98 0.94
C ILE A 66 8.15 4.78 0.46
N ASN A 67 7.47 3.78 -0.14
CA ASN A 67 8.11 2.56 -0.62
C ASN A 67 9.26 2.83 -1.60
N ASP A 68 9.05 3.73 -2.55
CA ASP A 68 10.04 4.08 -3.59
C ASP A 68 11.33 4.70 -3.00
N ARG A 69 11.24 5.25 -1.79
CA ARG A 69 12.35 5.88 -1.06
C ARG A 69 13.03 4.94 -0.06
N GLN A 70 12.50 3.73 0.14
CA GLN A 70 13.03 2.75 1.10
C GLN A 70 13.85 1.68 0.38
N GLN A 71 15.10 1.98 0.08
CA GLN A 71 16.02 1.06 -0.59
C GLN A 71 17.15 0.67 0.36
N VAL A 72 17.33 -0.63 0.57
CA VAL A 72 18.40 -1.19 1.39
C VAL A 72 19.67 -1.34 0.56
N ARG A 73 20.78 -0.87 1.08
CA ARG A 73 22.11 -1.01 0.49
C ARG A 73 22.76 -2.32 0.95
N SER A 74 22.74 -2.59 2.25
CA SER A 74 23.42 -3.75 2.83
C SER A 74 22.95 -4.06 4.24
N LEU A 75 23.30 -5.27 4.72
CA LEU A 75 23.24 -5.66 6.12
C LEU A 75 24.67 -5.75 6.67
N ILE A 76 24.90 -5.16 7.84
CA ILE A 76 26.21 -5.02 8.47
C ILE A 76 26.17 -5.69 9.82
N LEU A 77 27.11 -6.60 10.09
CA LEU A 77 27.21 -7.31 11.34
C LEU A 77 27.83 -6.43 12.46
N PRO A 78 27.57 -6.76 13.73
CA PRO A 78 28.16 -6.04 14.85
C PRO A 78 29.69 -6.04 14.82
N GLY A 79 30.29 -4.84 14.87
CA GLY A 79 31.73 -4.65 14.83
C GLY A 79 32.36 -4.60 13.44
N GLU A 80 31.54 -4.74 12.39
CA GLU A 80 31.95 -4.57 11.00
C GLU A 80 31.54 -3.18 10.48
N GLU A 81 32.29 -2.70 9.50
CA GLU A 81 32.01 -1.41 8.82
C GLU A 81 31.44 -1.63 7.42
N THR A 82 31.59 -2.82 6.88
CA THR A 82 31.17 -3.18 5.52
C THR A 82 30.09 -4.26 5.54
N ALA A 83 29.43 -4.45 4.39
CA ALA A 83 28.45 -5.49 4.19
C ALA A 83 29.03 -6.88 4.46
N ASP A 84 28.32 -7.71 5.21
CA ASP A 84 28.70 -9.11 5.42
C ASP A 84 28.49 -9.91 4.12
N PRO A 85 29.52 -10.61 3.61
CA PRO A 85 29.44 -11.32 2.33
C PRO A 85 28.43 -12.50 2.36
N THR A 86 28.24 -13.15 3.52
CA THR A 86 27.29 -14.25 3.65
C THR A 86 25.85 -13.70 3.58
N LEU A 87 25.57 -12.62 4.31
CA LEU A 87 24.25 -11.97 4.24
C LEU A 87 23.99 -11.41 2.86
N ARG A 88 25.01 -10.90 2.16
CA ARG A 88 24.87 -10.45 0.78
C ARG A 88 24.52 -11.59 -0.17
N ALA A 89 25.20 -12.72 -0.08
CA ALA A 89 24.91 -13.91 -0.87
C ALA A 89 23.48 -14.43 -0.63
N ILE A 90 23.04 -14.47 0.64
CA ILE A 90 21.64 -14.85 0.98
C ILE A 90 20.65 -13.85 0.40
N TRP A 91 20.95 -12.55 0.50
CA TRP A 91 20.11 -11.48 -0.04
C TRP A 91 19.88 -11.64 -1.55
N ASP A 92 20.96 -11.84 -2.30
CA ASP A 92 20.92 -11.97 -3.74
C ASP A 92 20.22 -13.28 -4.19
N ALA A 93 20.52 -14.40 -3.52
CA ALA A 93 19.89 -15.71 -3.79
C ALA A 93 18.36 -15.71 -3.59
N ASN A 94 17.86 -14.88 -2.68
CA ASN A 94 16.44 -14.76 -2.37
C ASN A 94 15.76 -13.56 -3.08
N ASN A 95 16.45 -12.82 -3.95
CA ASN A 95 15.94 -11.61 -4.62
C ASN A 95 15.35 -10.60 -3.64
N LEU A 96 15.93 -10.43 -2.45
CA LEU A 96 15.36 -9.63 -1.37
C LEU A 96 15.26 -8.14 -1.75
N GLN A 97 16.11 -7.65 -2.67
CA GLN A 97 15.99 -6.28 -3.19
C GLN A 97 14.60 -5.99 -3.80
N SER A 98 14.06 -6.95 -4.56
CA SER A 98 12.72 -6.86 -5.14
C SER A 98 11.62 -7.16 -4.12
N HIS A 99 11.84 -8.16 -3.27
CA HIS A 99 10.85 -8.62 -2.30
C HIS A 99 10.63 -7.62 -1.16
N LEU A 100 11.64 -6.79 -0.84
CA LEU A 100 11.52 -5.75 0.17
C LEU A 100 10.45 -4.70 -0.21
N ALA A 101 10.31 -4.37 -1.49
CA ALA A 101 9.25 -3.48 -1.95
C ALA A 101 7.84 -4.07 -1.69
N MET A 102 7.68 -5.40 -1.78
CA MET A 102 6.43 -6.08 -1.40
C MET A 102 6.21 -6.03 0.10
N PHE A 103 7.24 -6.34 0.90
CA PHE A 103 7.19 -6.25 2.36
C PHE A 103 6.79 -4.84 2.85
N ASN A 104 7.43 -3.80 2.30
CA ASN A 104 7.13 -2.42 2.66
C ASN A 104 5.70 -2.02 2.28
N ARG A 105 5.24 -2.45 1.11
CA ARG A 105 3.87 -2.21 0.67
C ARG A 105 2.86 -2.87 1.59
N ASP A 106 3.07 -4.15 1.90
CA ASP A 106 2.17 -4.92 2.77
C ASP A 106 2.09 -4.32 4.18
N ARG A 107 3.23 -3.97 4.80
CA ARG A 107 3.22 -3.34 6.13
C ARG A 107 2.45 -2.03 6.15
N MET A 108 2.59 -1.21 5.11
CA MET A 108 1.90 0.08 5.01
C MET A 108 0.41 -0.07 4.72
N ILE A 109 0.01 -1.05 3.94
CA ILE A 109 -1.40 -1.31 3.65
C ILE A 109 -2.10 -1.92 4.86
N TYR A 110 -1.57 -3.03 5.40
CA TYR A 110 -2.26 -3.84 6.41
C TYR A 110 -1.84 -3.50 7.85
N GLY A 111 -0.90 -2.60 8.03
CA GLY A 111 -0.33 -2.27 9.35
C GLY A 111 0.68 -3.32 9.83
N ARG A 112 0.92 -4.40 9.08
CA ARG A 112 1.84 -5.48 9.43
C ARG A 112 2.41 -6.15 8.20
N ALA A 113 3.59 -6.75 8.35
CA ALA A 113 4.21 -7.61 7.35
C ALA A 113 5.04 -8.70 8.04
N PHE A 114 5.38 -9.74 7.30
CA PHE A 114 6.09 -10.90 7.81
C PHE A 114 7.22 -11.30 6.89
N MET A 115 8.32 -11.77 7.50
CA MET A 115 9.39 -12.49 6.81
C MET A 115 9.57 -13.83 7.49
N SER A 116 9.62 -14.90 6.71
CA SER A 116 9.94 -16.24 7.18
C SER A 116 11.32 -16.67 6.71
N VAL A 117 12.01 -17.43 7.54
CA VAL A 117 13.31 -18.03 7.19
C VAL A 117 13.19 -19.55 7.32
N GLY A 118 13.76 -20.28 6.38
CA GLY A 118 13.72 -21.74 6.37
C GLY A 118 14.96 -22.35 5.78
N ALA A 119 15.20 -23.63 6.11
CA ALA A 119 16.30 -24.37 5.54
C ALA A 119 16.11 -24.54 4.01
N ASN A 120 17.23 -24.53 3.30
CA ASN A 120 17.28 -24.88 1.89
C ASN A 120 17.98 -26.26 1.78
N GLU A 121 17.27 -27.26 1.33
CA GLU A 121 17.78 -28.62 1.22
C GLU A 121 18.83 -28.77 0.12
N ASP A 122 18.72 -27.95 -0.94
CA ASP A 122 19.64 -27.96 -2.08
C ASP A 122 20.97 -27.30 -1.74
N ASP A 123 20.94 -26.20 -0.96
CA ASP A 123 22.13 -25.48 -0.52
C ASP A 123 21.93 -24.90 0.90
N LYS A 124 22.49 -25.57 1.90
CA LYS A 124 22.36 -25.15 3.30
C LYS A 124 23.02 -23.81 3.61
N SER A 125 23.94 -23.34 2.77
CA SER A 125 24.58 -22.02 2.95
C SER A 125 23.66 -20.86 2.52
N LEU A 126 22.61 -21.15 1.75
CA LEU A 126 21.68 -20.18 1.20
C LEU A 126 20.23 -20.49 1.66
N PRO A 127 19.90 -20.23 2.93
CA PRO A 127 18.54 -20.45 3.45
C PRO A 127 17.50 -19.64 2.67
N PHE A 128 16.28 -20.13 2.66
CA PHE A 128 15.16 -19.39 2.09
C PHE A 128 14.75 -18.24 3.02
N VAL A 129 14.64 -17.04 2.47
CA VAL A 129 14.03 -15.87 3.12
C VAL A 129 12.85 -15.42 2.27
N ARG A 130 11.66 -15.43 2.82
CA ARG A 130 10.43 -15.12 2.09
C ARG A 130 9.66 -14.00 2.76
N VAL A 131 9.11 -13.12 1.95
CA VAL A 131 8.07 -12.16 2.37
C VAL A 131 6.73 -12.88 2.30
N GLU A 132 6.01 -12.88 3.42
CA GLU A 132 4.74 -13.57 3.56
C GLU A 132 3.59 -12.58 3.62
N SER A 133 2.54 -12.86 2.86
CA SER A 133 1.37 -11.98 2.79
C SER A 133 0.62 -11.91 4.14
N PRO A 134 0.34 -10.72 4.68
CA PRO A 134 -0.49 -10.56 5.88
C PRO A 134 -1.91 -11.11 5.75
N ARG A 135 -2.38 -11.38 4.54
CA ARG A 135 -3.68 -12.00 4.25
C ARG A 135 -3.65 -13.53 4.39
N GLU A 136 -2.46 -14.12 4.40
CA GLU A 136 -2.22 -15.55 4.54
C GLU A 136 -1.48 -15.89 5.83
N MET A 137 -0.73 -14.92 6.38
CA MET A 137 0.16 -15.10 7.52
C MET A 137 -0.37 -14.44 8.78
N VAL A 138 -0.24 -15.13 9.89
CA VAL A 138 -0.58 -14.65 11.22
C VAL A 138 0.45 -15.16 12.24
N ALA A 139 0.73 -14.36 13.24
CA ALA A 139 1.65 -14.73 14.31
C ALA A 139 1.05 -14.39 15.68
N GLU A 140 1.30 -15.25 16.64
CA GLU A 140 1.01 -15.08 18.07
C GLU A 140 2.25 -14.57 18.78
N VAL A 141 2.07 -13.64 19.72
CA VAL A 141 3.16 -12.97 20.42
C VAL A 141 2.98 -13.11 21.93
N ASP A 142 4.03 -13.51 22.61
CA ASP A 142 4.13 -13.33 24.06
C ASP A 142 4.35 -11.84 24.37
N ARG A 143 3.30 -11.18 24.86
CA ARG A 143 3.33 -9.74 25.16
C ARG A 143 4.32 -9.33 26.23
N ARG A 144 4.69 -10.26 27.13
CA ARG A 144 5.64 -10.01 28.21
C ARG A 144 7.08 -10.05 27.70
N ARG A 145 7.37 -11.02 26.82
CA ARG A 145 8.71 -11.23 26.25
C ARG A 145 8.94 -10.48 24.95
N GLU A 146 7.85 -9.99 24.35
CA GLU A 146 7.83 -9.33 23.04
C GLU A 146 8.42 -10.20 21.90
N VAL A 147 8.14 -11.50 21.94
CA VAL A 147 8.61 -12.46 20.95
C VAL A 147 7.47 -13.22 20.32
N VAL A 148 7.64 -13.60 19.06
CA VAL A 148 6.71 -14.50 18.36
C VAL A 148 6.83 -15.89 18.98
N THR A 149 5.70 -16.47 19.36
CA THR A 149 5.62 -17.82 20.01
C THR A 149 5.14 -18.89 19.05
N ALA A 150 4.32 -18.52 18.07
CA ALA A 150 3.88 -19.37 16.98
C ALA A 150 3.48 -18.50 15.78
N ALA A 151 3.63 -19.03 14.58
CA ALA A 151 3.10 -18.37 13.38
C ALA A 151 2.57 -19.43 12.42
N ALA A 152 1.60 -19.05 11.57
CA ALA A 152 1.10 -19.95 10.54
C ALA A 152 0.78 -19.19 9.26
N ARG A 153 1.12 -19.81 8.15
CA ARG A 153 0.71 -19.38 6.81
C ARG A 153 -0.36 -20.32 6.27
N PHE A 154 -1.51 -19.79 5.90
CA PHE A 154 -2.64 -20.49 5.32
C PHE A 154 -2.70 -20.19 3.82
N TYR A 155 -2.52 -21.18 2.97
CA TYR A 155 -2.42 -20.99 1.52
C TYR A 155 -3.07 -22.13 0.74
N GLY A 156 -3.09 -21.97 -0.59
CA GLY A 156 -3.89 -22.83 -1.45
C GLY A 156 -5.38 -22.51 -1.29
N SER A 157 -6.19 -22.99 -2.23
CA SER A 157 -7.63 -22.82 -2.16
C SER A 157 -8.33 -24.05 -2.71
N THR A 158 -9.50 -24.38 -2.16
CA THR A 158 -10.43 -25.33 -2.78
C THR A 158 -10.92 -24.78 -4.12
N SER A 159 -11.50 -25.62 -4.96
CA SER A 159 -12.11 -25.21 -6.24
C SER A 159 -13.15 -24.09 -6.06
N ALA A 160 -13.72 -23.96 -4.86
CA ALA A 160 -14.63 -22.87 -4.49
C ALA A 160 -13.91 -21.58 -4.01
N GLY A 161 -12.58 -21.61 -3.89
CA GLY A 161 -11.75 -20.43 -3.59
C GLY A 161 -11.83 -19.86 -2.16
N VAL A 162 -12.50 -20.54 -1.22
CA VAL A 162 -12.84 -19.95 0.09
C VAL A 162 -12.03 -20.55 1.25
N THR A 163 -11.57 -21.79 1.14
CA THR A 163 -10.93 -22.49 2.29
C THR A 163 -9.49 -22.84 1.94
N PRO A 164 -8.50 -22.50 2.78
CA PRO A 164 -7.10 -22.88 2.55
C PRO A 164 -6.98 -24.42 2.63
N THR A 165 -6.15 -24.95 1.74
CA THR A 165 -5.86 -26.38 1.67
C THR A 165 -4.55 -26.75 2.34
N ASN A 166 -3.69 -25.79 2.60
CA ASN A 166 -2.37 -26.02 3.18
C ASN A 166 -2.10 -25.03 4.31
N VAL A 167 -1.29 -25.45 5.27
CA VAL A 167 -0.78 -24.64 6.36
C VAL A 167 0.70 -24.93 6.55
N THR A 168 1.51 -23.89 6.68
CA THR A 168 2.85 -24.01 7.25
C THR A 168 2.79 -23.45 8.66
N LEU A 169 3.00 -24.31 9.66
CA LEU A 169 3.05 -23.94 11.08
C LEU A 169 4.50 -23.76 11.51
N TYR A 170 4.84 -22.57 11.97
CA TYR A 170 6.17 -22.23 12.49
C TYR A 170 6.14 -22.23 14.01
N LEU A 171 6.97 -23.07 14.61
CA LEU A 171 7.17 -23.21 16.05
C LEU A 171 8.65 -22.94 16.42
N PRO A 172 8.98 -22.74 17.70
CA PRO A 172 10.36 -22.41 18.09
C PRO A 172 11.43 -23.40 17.65
N ASP A 173 11.11 -24.70 17.59
CA ASP A 173 12.07 -25.76 17.30
C ASP A 173 11.79 -26.53 16.02
N GLN A 174 10.69 -26.22 15.35
CA GLN A 174 10.28 -26.95 14.16
C GLN A 174 9.34 -26.14 13.27
N THR A 175 9.37 -26.44 11.98
CA THR A 175 8.39 -26.01 10.99
C THR A 175 7.63 -27.24 10.49
N VAL A 176 6.31 -27.17 10.46
CA VAL A 176 5.44 -28.29 10.10
C VAL A 176 4.58 -27.90 8.89
N TRP A 177 4.66 -28.68 7.82
CA TRP A 177 3.81 -28.53 6.66
C TRP A 177 2.60 -29.46 6.76
N VAL A 178 1.45 -28.90 6.55
CA VAL A 178 0.17 -29.55 6.81
C VAL A 178 -0.74 -29.36 5.60
N ALA A 179 -1.43 -30.41 5.20
CA ALA A 179 -2.50 -30.33 4.21
C ALA A 179 -3.84 -30.73 4.79
N ARG A 180 -4.90 -30.29 4.14
CA ARG A 180 -6.25 -30.69 4.48
C ARG A 180 -6.59 -31.98 3.77
N GLY A 181 -6.89 -33.02 4.52
CA GLY A 181 -7.32 -34.31 3.97
C GLY A 181 -8.75 -34.26 3.42
N ASP A 182 -9.16 -35.31 2.74
CA ASP A 182 -10.51 -35.46 2.17
C ASP A 182 -11.60 -35.47 3.27
N ASP A 183 -11.23 -35.86 4.48
CA ASP A 183 -12.08 -35.82 5.67
C ASP A 183 -12.23 -34.43 6.31
N GLY A 184 -11.56 -33.42 5.71
CA GLY A 184 -11.54 -32.04 6.16
C GLY A 184 -10.63 -31.77 7.36
N ARG A 185 -9.88 -32.78 7.84
CA ARG A 185 -8.93 -32.64 8.94
C ARG A 185 -7.55 -32.27 8.43
N TRP A 186 -6.76 -31.65 9.32
CA TRP A 186 -5.37 -31.35 9.03
C TRP A 186 -4.49 -32.59 9.21
N ALA A 187 -3.66 -32.88 8.22
CA ALA A 187 -2.70 -33.98 8.21
C ALA A 187 -1.29 -33.45 7.95
N GLU A 188 -0.32 -33.91 8.72
CA GLU A 188 1.10 -33.57 8.50
C GLU A 188 1.58 -34.13 7.15
N ILE A 189 2.22 -33.29 6.35
CA ILE A 189 2.89 -33.69 5.11
C ILE A 189 4.38 -33.89 5.38
N ASP A 190 4.99 -32.91 6.08
CA ASP A 190 6.43 -32.87 6.33
C ASP A 190 6.74 -32.04 7.56
N ARG A 191 7.96 -32.22 8.12
CA ARG A 191 8.42 -31.55 9.34
C ARG A 191 9.93 -31.36 9.35
N ASP A 192 10.36 -30.09 9.39
CA ASP A 192 11.74 -29.72 9.67
C ASP A 192 11.92 -29.43 11.17
N ARG A 193 12.87 -30.13 11.80
CA ARG A 193 13.25 -29.94 13.21
C ARG A 193 14.55 -29.13 13.28
N HIS A 194 14.45 -27.83 13.17
CA HIS A 194 15.61 -26.93 13.15
C HIS A 194 16.19 -26.61 14.54
N GLY A 195 15.47 -26.84 15.64
CA GLY A 195 15.99 -26.68 17.00
C GLY A 195 16.47 -25.27 17.35
N LEU A 196 15.89 -24.23 16.77
CA LEU A 196 16.36 -22.85 16.97
C LEU A 196 15.99 -22.26 18.33
N GLY A 197 14.98 -22.79 19.03
CA GLY A 197 14.44 -22.18 20.26
C GLY A 197 13.69 -20.87 20.02
N VAL A 198 13.57 -20.42 18.76
CA VAL A 198 12.83 -19.22 18.34
C VAL A 198 12.06 -19.53 17.07
N VAL A 199 10.89 -18.92 16.93
CA VAL A 199 10.08 -19.04 15.70
C VAL A 199 10.81 -18.36 14.55
N PRO A 200 11.04 -19.04 13.41
CA PRO A 200 11.78 -18.46 12.29
C PRO A 200 10.90 -17.53 11.43
N VAL A 201 10.15 -16.66 12.11
CA VAL A 201 9.29 -15.64 11.49
C VAL A 201 9.48 -14.32 12.20
N VAL A 202 9.79 -13.29 11.44
CA VAL A 202 9.86 -11.90 11.90
C VAL A 202 8.59 -11.19 11.52
N MET A 203 7.88 -10.65 12.52
CA MET A 203 6.70 -9.83 12.34
C MET A 203 7.07 -8.36 12.51
N HIS A 204 6.77 -7.55 11.52
CA HIS A 204 6.87 -6.10 11.58
C HIS A 204 5.49 -5.49 11.79
N LEU A 205 5.39 -4.50 12.68
CA LEU A 205 4.18 -3.72 12.93
C LEU A 205 4.42 -2.26 12.53
N ASN A 206 3.64 -1.78 11.58
CA ASN A 206 3.69 -0.38 11.13
C ASN A 206 2.97 0.53 12.13
N ARG A 207 3.55 1.68 12.49
CA ARG A 207 2.95 2.66 13.41
C ARG A 207 2.46 2.02 14.73
N ARG A 208 3.24 1.09 15.28
CA ARG A 208 2.89 0.41 16.52
C ARG A 208 2.78 1.40 17.68
N MET A 209 1.70 1.30 18.44
CA MET A 209 1.49 2.06 19.68
C MET A 209 1.87 1.23 20.91
N THR A 210 2.29 1.88 22.00
CA THR A 210 2.56 1.22 23.28
C THR A 210 1.33 0.46 23.78
N GLY A 211 1.54 -0.76 24.29
CA GLY A 211 0.46 -1.63 24.78
C GLY A 211 -0.31 -2.38 23.70
N GLY A 212 -0.14 -2.04 22.42
CA GLY A 212 -0.75 -2.74 21.29
C GLY A 212 0.23 -3.70 20.59
N TRP A 213 -0.32 -4.83 20.09
CA TRP A 213 0.36 -5.75 19.19
C TRP A 213 -0.38 -5.83 17.84
N SER A 214 -0.99 -4.74 17.49
CA SER A 214 -1.53 -4.49 16.14
C SER A 214 -0.87 -3.25 15.59
N GLY A 215 -0.46 -3.31 14.35
CA GLY A 215 -0.03 -2.13 13.62
C GLY A 215 -1.21 -1.41 13.01
N GLU A 216 -0.96 -0.22 12.51
CA GLU A 216 -1.94 0.62 11.85
C GLU A 216 -1.55 0.86 10.39
N SER A 217 -2.55 0.87 9.49
CA SER A 217 -2.32 1.20 8.09
C SER A 217 -1.78 2.62 7.91
N GLN A 218 -0.84 2.79 7.01
CA GLN A 218 -0.35 4.12 6.61
C GLN A 218 -1.44 4.98 5.97
N MET A 219 -2.51 4.34 5.48
CA MET A 219 -3.62 4.98 4.80
C MET A 219 -4.73 5.48 5.75
N THR A 220 -4.70 5.12 7.05
CA THR A 220 -5.80 5.39 7.99
C THR A 220 -6.24 6.84 7.98
N ASP A 221 -5.28 7.77 8.06
CA ASP A 221 -5.57 9.21 8.17
C ASP A 221 -6.10 9.81 6.87
N ILE A 222 -5.83 9.18 5.72
CA ILE A 222 -6.20 9.70 4.42
C ILE A 222 -7.49 9.10 3.87
N ILE A 223 -7.91 7.92 4.31
CA ILE A 223 -9.13 7.23 3.84
C ILE A 223 -10.36 8.13 3.88
N PRO A 224 -10.68 8.86 4.97
CA PRO A 224 -11.86 9.73 4.99
C PRO A 224 -11.80 10.87 3.95
N LEU A 225 -10.60 11.38 3.66
CA LEU A 225 -10.39 12.44 2.68
C LEU A 225 -10.53 11.91 1.25
N VAL A 226 -10.05 10.69 0.99
CA VAL A 226 -10.23 10.00 -0.29
C VAL A 226 -11.72 9.76 -0.57
N ASP A 227 -12.49 9.36 0.43
CA ASP A 227 -13.94 9.17 0.27
C ASP A 227 -14.67 10.49 0.02
N ALA A 228 -14.27 11.57 0.70
CA ALA A 228 -14.84 12.90 0.46
C ALA A 228 -14.51 13.40 -0.94
N ALA A 229 -13.26 13.25 -1.39
CA ALA A 229 -12.83 13.62 -2.73
C ALA A 229 -13.55 12.79 -3.80
N ALA A 230 -13.69 11.48 -3.62
CA ALA A 230 -14.39 10.60 -4.55
C ALA A 230 -15.88 10.97 -4.68
N ARG A 231 -16.55 11.33 -3.57
CA ARG A 231 -17.93 11.86 -3.63
C ARG A 231 -18.01 13.14 -4.41
N SER A 232 -17.11 14.08 -4.18
CA SER A 232 -17.07 15.36 -4.90
C SER A 232 -16.82 15.18 -6.39
N LEU A 233 -15.88 14.32 -6.77
CA LEU A 233 -15.58 14.00 -8.18
C LEU A 233 -16.76 13.31 -8.86
N THR A 234 -17.43 12.40 -8.18
CA THR A 234 -18.63 11.74 -8.70
C THR A 234 -19.77 12.75 -8.91
N ASN A 235 -20.00 13.66 -7.94
CA ASN A 235 -20.98 14.71 -8.07
C ASN A 235 -20.65 15.71 -9.20
N LEU A 236 -19.37 16.02 -9.39
CA LEU A 236 -18.89 16.82 -10.53
C LEU A 236 -19.25 16.14 -11.85
N GLN A 237 -19.02 14.85 -12.01
CA GLN A 237 -19.41 14.10 -13.21
C GLN A 237 -20.93 14.19 -13.46
N PHE A 238 -21.74 14.00 -12.42
CA PHE A 238 -23.18 14.16 -12.54
C PHE A 238 -23.58 15.58 -12.95
N ALA A 239 -22.94 16.58 -12.37
CA ALA A 239 -23.19 17.97 -12.73
C ALA A 239 -22.82 18.24 -14.20
N GLN A 240 -21.69 17.70 -14.67
CA GLN A 240 -21.25 17.84 -16.06
C GLN A 240 -22.26 17.20 -17.05
N GLU A 241 -22.70 15.97 -16.78
CA GLU A 241 -23.70 15.28 -17.58
C GLU A 241 -25.06 16.02 -17.56
N ALA A 242 -25.48 16.51 -16.38
CA ALA A 242 -26.72 17.19 -16.20
C ALA A 242 -26.75 18.58 -16.85
N HIS A 243 -25.60 19.25 -16.96
CA HIS A 243 -25.46 20.62 -17.48
C HIS A 243 -24.77 20.66 -18.85
N GLY A 244 -24.30 19.53 -19.38
CA GLY A 244 -23.74 19.42 -20.73
C GLY A 244 -24.74 19.79 -21.84
N ILE A 245 -26.03 19.62 -21.54
CA ILE A 245 -27.12 20.05 -22.39
C ILE A 245 -27.90 21.15 -21.64
N PRO A 246 -28.02 22.37 -22.18
CA PRO A 246 -28.79 23.44 -21.55
C PRO A 246 -30.21 23.00 -21.27
N ARG A 247 -30.63 22.99 -20.01
CA ARG A 247 -32.02 22.67 -19.66
C ARG A 247 -32.89 23.88 -19.88
N MET A 248 -33.74 23.79 -20.91
CA MET A 248 -34.76 24.77 -21.17
C MET A 248 -36.08 24.39 -20.50
N PHE A 249 -36.81 25.36 -20.04
CA PHE A 249 -38.19 25.18 -19.61
C PHE A 249 -39.11 26.11 -20.42
N MET A 250 -40.28 25.62 -20.66
CA MET A 250 -41.31 26.36 -21.39
C MET A 250 -42.58 26.40 -20.53
N THR A 251 -43.20 27.56 -20.44
CA THR A 251 -44.47 27.73 -19.71
C THR A 251 -45.53 28.31 -20.67
N GLY A 252 -46.78 27.95 -20.44
CA GLY A 252 -47.89 28.41 -21.29
C GLY A 252 -47.98 27.70 -22.66
N VAL A 253 -47.33 26.51 -22.78
CA VAL A 253 -47.29 25.74 -24.03
C VAL A 253 -47.91 24.36 -23.78
N ALA A 254 -48.83 23.92 -24.66
CA ALA A 254 -49.36 22.56 -24.67
C ALA A 254 -48.52 21.66 -25.56
N SER A 255 -48.57 20.33 -25.35
CA SER A 255 -47.79 19.38 -26.15
C SER A 255 -48.10 19.37 -27.64
N GLY A 256 -49.25 19.92 -28.05
CA GLY A 256 -49.62 20.11 -29.44
C GLY A 256 -49.14 21.40 -30.10
N ASP A 257 -48.48 22.29 -29.34
CA ASP A 257 -47.95 23.57 -29.85
C ASP A 257 -46.56 23.39 -30.51
N PHE A 258 -45.97 22.21 -30.42
CA PHE A 258 -44.70 21.88 -31.07
C PHE A 258 -44.97 21.28 -32.45
N VAL A 259 -44.71 22.05 -33.48
CA VAL A 259 -44.92 21.63 -34.88
C VAL A 259 -43.65 21.90 -35.71
N ASP A 260 -43.42 21.08 -36.74
CA ASP A 260 -42.41 21.33 -37.76
C ASP A 260 -42.78 22.49 -38.71
N ALA A 261 -41.91 22.78 -39.67
CA ALA A 261 -42.17 23.82 -40.67
C ALA A 261 -43.46 23.57 -41.55
N ASP A 262 -43.85 22.31 -41.57
CA ASP A 262 -45.06 21.87 -42.35
C ASP A 262 -46.29 21.73 -41.47
N GLY A 263 -46.21 22.05 -40.17
CA GLY A 263 -47.30 22.02 -39.22
C GLY A 263 -47.63 20.67 -38.61
N HIS A 264 -46.75 19.67 -38.73
CA HIS A 264 -46.92 18.37 -38.09
C HIS A 264 -46.39 18.35 -36.65
N PRO A 265 -47.05 17.65 -35.72
CA PRO A 265 -46.59 17.56 -34.34
C PRO A 265 -45.22 16.90 -34.24
N ILE A 266 -44.27 17.53 -33.55
CA ILE A 266 -42.94 16.99 -33.26
C ILE A 266 -42.95 16.39 -31.86
N PRO A 267 -42.35 15.19 -31.66
CA PRO A 267 -42.14 14.64 -30.31
C PRO A 267 -41.35 15.62 -29.43
N GLN A 268 -41.77 15.80 -28.17
CA GLN A 268 -41.13 16.73 -27.23
C GLN A 268 -39.62 16.52 -27.09
N PHE A 269 -39.12 15.30 -27.28
CA PHE A 269 -37.71 14.97 -27.24
C PHE A 269 -36.93 15.48 -28.44
N GLU A 270 -37.51 15.43 -29.63
CA GLU A 270 -36.87 15.97 -30.85
C GLU A 270 -36.88 17.51 -30.85
N ALA A 271 -37.96 18.13 -30.37
CA ALA A 271 -38.03 19.57 -30.17
C ALA A 271 -36.97 20.11 -29.20
N TYR A 272 -36.46 19.28 -28.29
CA TYR A 272 -35.41 19.67 -27.35
C TYR A 272 -34.03 19.81 -28.02
N PHE A 273 -33.76 19.08 -29.09
CA PHE A 273 -32.47 19.10 -29.79
C PHE A 273 -32.42 20.02 -31.00
N ASP A 274 -33.58 20.47 -31.50
CA ASP A 274 -33.63 21.40 -32.64
C ASP A 274 -33.34 22.84 -32.20
N ALA A 275 -32.49 23.51 -32.95
CA ALA A 275 -31.97 24.84 -32.62
C ALA A 275 -32.99 25.98 -32.73
N ILE A 276 -34.18 25.76 -33.34
CA ILE A 276 -35.21 26.80 -33.55
C ILE A 276 -36.56 26.25 -33.16
N HIS A 277 -37.15 26.77 -32.08
CA HIS A 277 -38.48 26.43 -31.63
C HIS A 277 -39.43 27.57 -31.99
N THR A 278 -40.47 27.25 -32.75
CA THR A 278 -41.57 28.20 -33.00
C THR A 278 -42.67 27.90 -31.99
N ILE A 279 -42.98 28.86 -31.13
CA ILE A 279 -44.09 28.77 -30.18
C ILE A 279 -45.23 29.58 -30.75
N THR A 280 -46.33 28.91 -31.11
CA THR A 280 -47.54 29.56 -31.71
C THR A 280 -48.36 30.26 -30.63
N ASN A 281 -48.23 29.94 -29.37
CA ASN A 281 -48.95 30.55 -28.26
C ASN A 281 -48.29 31.86 -27.79
N PRO A 282 -49.00 33.03 -27.91
CA PRO A 282 -48.46 34.33 -27.49
C PRO A 282 -48.14 34.44 -25.98
N ALA A 283 -48.70 33.54 -25.15
CA ALA A 283 -48.43 33.48 -23.72
C ALA A 283 -47.25 32.56 -23.36
N GLY A 284 -46.68 31.86 -24.35
CA GLY A 284 -45.55 30.98 -24.18
C GLY A 284 -44.30 31.75 -23.76
N LYS A 285 -43.62 31.29 -22.74
CA LYS A 285 -42.32 31.81 -22.32
C LYS A 285 -41.31 30.68 -22.34
N VAL A 286 -40.15 30.96 -22.91
CA VAL A 286 -38.98 30.07 -22.91
C VAL A 286 -37.99 30.65 -21.93
N GLY A 287 -37.48 29.82 -21.07
CA GLY A 287 -36.38 30.17 -20.17
C GLY A 287 -35.35 29.05 -20.16
N GLN A 288 -34.11 29.40 -19.92
CA GLN A 288 -33.03 28.47 -19.70
C GLN A 288 -32.66 28.49 -18.22
N LEU A 289 -32.44 27.30 -17.62
CA LEU A 289 -31.86 27.21 -16.30
C LEU A 289 -30.36 27.50 -16.38
N ASP A 290 -29.89 28.36 -15.49
CA ASP A 290 -28.47 28.67 -15.41
C ASP A 290 -27.68 27.40 -15.13
N ALA A 291 -26.50 27.30 -15.75
CA ALA A 291 -25.57 26.21 -15.48
C ALA A 291 -25.04 26.32 -14.04
N ALA A 292 -24.89 25.20 -13.37
CA ALA A 292 -24.26 25.18 -12.06
C ALA A 292 -22.80 25.64 -12.17
N ASP A 293 -22.32 26.42 -11.17
CA ASP A 293 -20.91 26.79 -11.09
C ASP A 293 -20.07 25.59 -10.65
N LEU A 294 -19.35 25.00 -11.61
CA LEU A 294 -18.49 23.84 -11.39
C LEU A 294 -17.18 24.18 -10.65
N LYS A 295 -16.83 25.46 -10.49
CA LYS A 295 -15.63 25.89 -9.75
C LYS A 295 -15.71 25.54 -8.26
N ASN A 296 -16.90 25.40 -7.70
CA ASN A 296 -17.08 24.96 -6.32
C ASN A 296 -16.49 23.56 -6.09
N PHE A 297 -16.50 22.67 -7.06
CA PHE A 297 -15.90 21.33 -6.95
C PHE A 297 -14.38 21.39 -6.95
N GLU A 298 -13.77 22.26 -7.76
CA GLU A 298 -12.34 22.52 -7.76
C GLU A 298 -11.89 23.03 -6.39
N THR A 299 -12.61 24.01 -5.84
CA THR A 299 -12.33 24.56 -4.50
C THR A 299 -12.40 23.47 -3.42
N ALA A 300 -13.43 22.63 -3.46
CA ALA A 300 -13.59 21.53 -2.49
C ALA A 300 -12.45 20.51 -2.61
N LEU A 301 -12.06 20.11 -3.83
CA LEU A 301 -10.94 19.19 -4.06
C LEU A 301 -9.61 19.77 -3.59
N ASN A 302 -9.37 21.05 -3.81
CA ASN A 302 -8.18 21.76 -3.33
C ASN A 302 -8.12 21.76 -1.79
N ILE A 303 -9.27 21.94 -1.11
CA ILE A 303 -9.33 21.82 0.34
C ILE A 303 -8.98 20.41 0.80
N TYR A 304 -9.56 19.36 0.19
CA TYR A 304 -9.25 17.98 0.56
C TYR A 304 -7.78 17.62 0.28
N GLY A 305 -7.23 18.06 -0.86
CA GLY A 305 -5.81 17.87 -1.18
C GLY A 305 -4.89 18.58 -0.17
N THR A 306 -5.25 19.78 0.27
CA THR A 306 -4.51 20.50 1.32
C THR A 306 -4.57 19.76 2.65
N GLN A 307 -5.74 19.27 3.06
CA GLN A 307 -5.88 18.48 4.28
C GLN A 307 -5.10 17.15 4.19
N ALA A 308 -5.07 16.52 3.02
CA ALA A 308 -4.28 15.33 2.78
C ALA A 308 -2.78 15.60 2.95
N ALA A 309 -2.28 16.72 2.42
CA ALA A 309 -0.88 17.15 2.60
C ALA A 309 -0.55 17.40 4.08
N VAL A 310 -1.45 18.04 4.83
CA VAL A 310 -1.28 18.29 6.26
C VAL A 310 -1.26 17.00 7.06
N ALA A 311 -2.22 16.09 6.82
CA ALA A 311 -2.36 14.83 7.55
C ALA A 311 -1.16 13.90 7.33
N THR A 312 -0.69 13.79 6.08
CA THR A 312 0.42 12.90 5.72
C THR A 312 1.80 13.52 5.94
N GLY A 313 1.89 14.84 5.91
CA GLY A 313 3.16 15.57 5.89
C GLY A 313 3.87 15.52 4.53
N PHE A 314 3.14 15.14 3.48
CA PHE A 314 3.67 15.12 2.12
C PHE A 314 3.52 16.48 1.44
N PRO A 315 4.37 16.79 0.45
CA PRO A 315 4.20 17.97 -0.38
C PRO A 315 2.83 18.03 -1.04
N ALA A 316 2.20 19.20 -1.04
CA ALA A 316 0.86 19.39 -1.57
C ALA A 316 0.73 18.99 -3.07
N ARG A 317 1.83 19.07 -3.82
CA ARG A 317 1.88 18.64 -5.24
C ARG A 317 1.58 17.15 -5.44
N TYR A 318 1.82 16.29 -4.45
CA TYR A 318 1.47 14.86 -4.53
C TYR A 318 -0.04 14.62 -4.52
N PHE A 319 -0.82 15.61 -4.09
CA PHE A 319 -2.29 15.59 -4.05
C PHE A 319 -2.93 16.44 -5.15
N GLY A 320 -2.15 16.84 -6.18
CA GLY A 320 -2.65 17.58 -7.34
C GLY A 320 -2.70 19.09 -7.16
N LEU A 321 -2.08 19.63 -6.11
CA LEU A 321 -2.02 21.07 -5.85
C LEU A 321 -0.71 21.63 -6.41
N PHE A 322 -0.78 22.26 -7.57
CA PHE A 322 0.38 22.84 -8.25
C PHE A 322 0.44 24.36 -8.09
N SER A 323 1.65 24.88 -7.85
CA SER A 323 1.90 26.32 -7.92
C SER A 323 2.06 26.77 -9.38
N ALA A 324 1.56 27.95 -9.69
CA ALA A 324 1.74 28.56 -11.02
C ALA A 324 3.21 28.83 -11.36
N ASN A 325 4.06 29.03 -10.34
CA ASN A 325 5.49 29.21 -10.53
C ASN A 325 6.24 27.91 -10.26
N PRO A 326 7.17 27.48 -11.12
CA PRO A 326 7.99 26.31 -10.89
C PRO A 326 8.80 26.50 -9.61
N PRO A 327 8.78 25.55 -8.67
CA PRO A 327 9.51 25.66 -7.41
C PRO A 327 11.02 25.60 -7.67
N THR A 328 11.79 26.38 -6.89
CA THR A 328 13.25 26.26 -6.89
C THR A 328 13.68 24.97 -6.20
N GLU A 329 14.89 24.50 -6.48
CA GLU A 329 15.46 23.30 -5.83
C GLU A 329 15.41 23.39 -4.29
N GLY A 330 15.77 24.54 -3.74
CA GLY A 330 15.72 24.76 -2.28
C GLY A 330 14.31 24.68 -1.71
N SER A 331 13.31 25.17 -2.45
CA SER A 331 11.90 25.07 -2.00
C SER A 331 11.37 23.63 -2.09
N ILE A 332 11.79 22.86 -3.11
CA ILE A 332 11.43 21.43 -3.21
C ILE A 332 11.98 20.65 -2.00
N ARG A 333 13.24 20.87 -1.63
CA ARG A 333 13.85 20.23 -0.47
C ARG A 333 13.18 20.59 0.84
N ALA A 334 12.89 21.87 1.04
CA ALA A 334 12.20 22.33 2.24
C ALA A 334 10.80 21.70 2.34
N ASP A 335 10.11 21.58 1.23
CA ASP A 335 8.79 20.97 1.14
C ASP A 335 8.83 19.45 1.39
N GLU A 336 9.89 18.76 0.96
CA GLU A 336 10.08 17.32 1.18
C GLU A 336 10.70 16.94 2.54
N ALA A 337 11.21 17.90 3.31
CA ALA A 337 11.97 17.63 4.53
C ALA A 337 11.19 16.76 5.55
N ARG A 338 9.88 16.98 5.69
CA ARG A 338 9.03 16.17 6.59
C ARG A 338 8.83 14.76 6.07
N LEU A 339 8.64 14.59 4.77
CA LEU A 339 8.53 13.28 4.12
C LEU A 339 9.84 12.48 4.29
N VAL A 340 10.98 13.11 3.98
CA VAL A 340 12.30 12.48 4.14
C VAL A 340 12.50 12.02 5.58
N ARG A 341 12.23 12.88 6.56
CA ARG A 341 12.35 12.52 7.97
C ARG A 341 11.44 11.38 8.39
N SER A 342 10.22 11.32 7.84
CA SER A 342 9.29 10.22 8.08
C SER A 342 9.81 8.90 7.49
N VAL A 343 10.42 8.94 6.30
CA VAL A 343 11.03 7.76 5.67
C VAL A 343 12.24 7.28 6.46
N GLU A 344 13.12 8.18 6.91
CA GLU A 344 14.26 7.84 7.77
C GLU A 344 13.82 7.11 9.04
N SER A 345 12.81 7.63 9.74
CA SER A 345 12.27 6.98 10.95
C SER A 345 11.70 5.59 10.65
N GLN A 346 11.01 5.44 9.52
CA GLN A 346 10.49 4.14 9.10
C GLN A 346 11.61 3.17 8.66
N ASN A 347 12.71 3.69 8.09
CA ASN A 347 13.89 2.90 7.77
C ASN A 347 14.52 2.30 9.04
N ASP A 348 14.59 3.06 10.13
CA ASP A 348 15.07 2.56 11.42
C ASP A 348 14.21 1.39 11.93
N GLU A 349 12.89 1.52 11.86
CA GLU A 349 11.94 0.47 12.29
C GLU A 349 12.05 -0.80 11.40
N VAL A 350 12.06 -0.62 10.07
CA VAL A 350 12.22 -1.71 9.10
C VAL A 350 13.60 -2.34 9.23
N GLY A 351 14.61 -1.53 9.46
CA GLY A 351 16.00 -1.98 9.67
C GLY A 351 16.13 -2.96 10.83
N MET A 352 15.41 -2.76 11.93
CA MET A 352 15.35 -3.72 13.03
C MET A 352 14.77 -5.07 12.59
N SER A 353 13.68 -5.06 11.82
CA SER A 353 13.07 -6.30 11.33
C SER A 353 13.98 -7.04 10.34
N LEU A 354 14.68 -6.29 9.47
CA LEU A 354 15.69 -6.85 8.58
C LEU A 354 16.88 -7.41 9.34
N GLY A 355 17.32 -6.75 10.41
CA GLY A 355 18.37 -7.23 11.28
C GLY A 355 18.04 -8.59 11.92
N TRP A 356 16.81 -8.74 12.43
CA TRP A 356 16.35 -10.03 12.96
C TRP A 356 16.22 -11.10 11.86
N THR A 357 15.76 -10.73 10.67
CA THR A 357 15.68 -11.63 9.52
C THR A 357 17.07 -12.10 9.08
N GLY A 358 18.04 -11.17 8.99
CA GLY A 358 19.42 -11.47 8.66
C GLY A 358 20.09 -12.36 9.71
N ALA A 359 19.85 -12.10 11.00
CA ALA A 359 20.38 -12.93 12.09
C ALA A 359 19.83 -14.37 12.04
N LEU A 360 18.54 -14.55 11.79
CA LEU A 360 17.94 -15.87 11.58
C LEU A 360 18.53 -16.57 10.35
N ALA A 361 18.65 -15.86 9.22
CA ALA A 361 19.22 -16.42 8.02
C ALA A 361 20.68 -16.85 8.20
N LEU A 362 21.48 -16.02 8.88
CA LEU A 362 22.87 -16.36 9.22
C LEU A 362 22.95 -17.62 10.11
N ARG A 363 22.03 -17.75 11.06
CA ARG A 363 21.97 -18.91 11.94
C ARG A 363 21.62 -20.19 11.17
N PHE A 364 20.69 -20.14 10.22
CA PHE A 364 20.42 -21.27 9.32
C PHE A 364 21.61 -21.62 8.44
N ALA A 365 22.30 -20.62 7.88
CA ALA A 365 23.41 -20.81 6.95
C ALA A 365 24.67 -21.34 7.62
N THR A 366 25.01 -20.84 8.80
CA THR A 366 26.33 -21.05 9.42
C THR A 366 26.29 -21.61 10.85
N GLY A 367 25.11 -21.67 11.48
CA GLY A 367 24.95 -21.95 12.90
C GLY A 367 25.37 -20.79 13.82
N ARG A 368 25.88 -19.67 13.29
CA ARG A 368 26.31 -18.52 14.09
C ARG A 368 25.11 -17.78 14.66
N GLU A 369 25.08 -17.60 15.97
CA GLU A 369 24.09 -16.79 16.66
C GLU A 369 24.53 -15.33 16.72
N VAL A 370 23.68 -14.43 16.22
CA VAL A 370 23.83 -12.99 16.34
C VAL A 370 22.51 -12.40 16.82
N GLU A 371 22.56 -11.44 17.73
CA GLU A 371 21.36 -10.72 18.14
C GLU A 371 20.87 -9.82 17.00
N GLY A 372 19.62 -10.01 16.55
CA GLY A 372 19.07 -9.31 15.40
C GLY A 372 19.04 -7.78 15.55
N ASN A 373 18.85 -7.27 16.78
CA ASN A 373 18.90 -5.84 17.09
C ASN A 373 20.31 -5.22 16.93
N ARG A 374 21.35 -6.03 16.78
CA ARG A 374 22.74 -5.58 16.55
C ARG A 374 23.16 -5.67 15.09
N VAL A 375 22.38 -6.32 14.25
CA VAL A 375 22.57 -6.31 12.79
C VAL A 375 21.98 -5.01 12.24
N ARG A 376 22.80 -4.18 11.63
CA ARG A 376 22.39 -2.89 11.09
C ARG A 376 22.02 -3.02 9.60
N ALA A 377 20.82 -2.59 9.24
CA ALA A 377 20.48 -2.37 7.86
C ALA A 377 20.90 -0.95 7.44
N ASP A 378 21.68 -0.85 6.39
CA ASP A 378 22.10 0.40 5.77
C ASP A 378 21.17 0.71 4.58
N PHE A 379 20.62 1.92 4.56
CA PHE A 379 19.69 2.37 3.53
C PHE A 379 20.33 3.46 2.66
N PHE A 380 19.87 3.55 1.41
CA PHE A 380 20.16 4.72 0.60
C PHE A 380 19.46 5.95 1.18
N ASP A 381 20.05 7.13 0.92
CA ASP A 381 19.46 8.41 1.34
C ASP A 381 18.06 8.57 0.70
N PRO A 382 16.98 8.73 1.50
CA PRO A 382 15.62 8.89 0.98
C PRO A 382 15.38 10.26 0.34
N ALA A 383 16.27 11.24 0.55
CA ALA A 383 16.21 12.52 -0.15
C ALA A 383 16.52 12.33 -1.63
N THR A 384 16.05 13.25 -2.46
CA THR A 384 16.35 13.28 -3.90
C THR A 384 17.43 14.34 -4.13
N PRO A 385 18.73 14.02 -3.93
CA PRO A 385 19.79 14.96 -4.22
C PRO A 385 19.87 15.19 -5.73
N THR A 386 20.15 16.43 -6.15
CA THR A 386 20.51 16.66 -7.56
C THR A 386 21.84 15.97 -7.86
N ILE A 387 22.06 15.62 -9.13
CA ILE A 387 23.32 15.02 -9.61
C ILE A 387 24.52 15.86 -9.15
N ALA A 388 24.43 17.18 -9.31
CA ALA A 388 25.48 18.10 -8.91
C ALA A 388 25.81 18.07 -7.41
N GLN A 389 24.81 17.93 -6.55
CA GLN A 389 25.02 17.86 -5.10
C GLN A 389 25.56 16.50 -4.68
N ARG A 390 25.12 15.42 -5.31
CA ARG A 390 25.68 14.08 -5.10
C ARG A 390 27.16 14.06 -5.49
N GLU A 391 27.49 14.61 -6.65
CA GLU A 391 28.89 14.70 -7.10
C GLU A 391 29.73 15.59 -6.18
N ASP A 392 29.22 16.75 -5.74
CA ASP A 392 29.93 17.64 -4.81
C ASP A 392 30.17 16.97 -3.43
N ALA A 393 29.14 16.28 -2.90
CA ALA A 393 29.28 15.52 -1.64
C ALA A 393 30.30 14.38 -1.78
N LEU A 394 30.27 13.63 -2.87
CA LEU A 394 31.21 12.56 -3.14
C LEU A 394 32.64 13.10 -3.33
N ALA A 395 32.80 14.22 -4.05
CA ALA A 395 34.09 14.87 -4.22
C ALA A 395 34.69 15.33 -2.88
N LYS A 396 33.88 15.90 -2.00
CA LYS A 396 34.27 16.31 -0.64
C LYS A 396 34.67 15.13 0.22
N ARG A 397 33.91 14.01 0.19
CA ARG A 397 34.26 12.77 0.90
C ARG A 397 35.56 12.17 0.43
N LYS A 398 35.80 12.19 -0.89
CA LYS A 398 37.06 11.76 -1.47
C LYS A 398 38.23 12.66 -1.07
N ALA A 399 38.04 13.99 -1.09
CA ALA A 399 39.05 14.96 -0.68
C ALA A 399 39.38 14.84 0.81
N ALA A 400 38.39 14.49 1.66
CA ALA A 400 38.57 14.24 3.08
C ALA A 400 39.21 12.87 3.39
N GLY A 401 39.50 12.03 2.40
CA GLY A 401 40.09 10.70 2.57
C GLY A 401 39.11 9.65 3.15
N VAL A 402 37.83 9.98 3.26
CA VAL A 402 36.79 9.08 3.78
C VAL A 402 36.31 8.09 2.70
N LEU A 403 36.48 8.43 1.42
CA LEU A 403 36.07 7.59 0.30
C LEU A 403 37.29 7.24 -0.56
N SER A 404 37.50 5.95 -0.81
CA SER A 404 38.53 5.47 -1.71
C SER A 404 38.24 5.90 -3.16
N ARG A 405 39.26 5.81 -4.02
CA ARG A 405 39.09 6.12 -5.45
C ARG A 405 38.11 5.15 -6.13
N GLU A 406 38.17 3.89 -5.76
CA GLU A 406 37.29 2.83 -6.25
C GLU A 406 35.86 3.03 -5.74
N GLY A 407 35.68 3.29 -4.45
CA GLY A 407 34.38 3.63 -3.87
C GLY A 407 33.77 4.90 -4.45
N TYR A 408 34.59 5.89 -4.86
CA TYR A 408 34.11 7.09 -5.55
C TYR A 408 33.56 6.76 -6.95
N TRP A 409 34.20 5.87 -7.68
CA TRP A 409 33.73 5.43 -9.00
C TRP A 409 32.47 4.56 -8.89
N ASP A 410 32.45 3.68 -7.90
CA ASP A 410 31.27 2.84 -7.63
C ASP A 410 30.04 3.68 -7.30
N GLU A 411 30.17 4.67 -6.44
CA GLU A 411 29.09 5.60 -6.08
C GLU A 411 28.63 6.48 -7.26
N LEU A 412 29.48 6.73 -8.25
CA LEU A 412 29.14 7.41 -9.51
C LEU A 412 28.52 6.46 -10.54
N GLY A 413 28.53 5.16 -10.29
CA GLY A 413 28.08 4.15 -11.24
C GLY A 413 29.08 3.92 -12.40
N TRP A 414 30.37 4.19 -12.19
CA TRP A 414 31.45 4.04 -13.15
C TRP A 414 32.33 2.81 -12.89
N SER A 415 31.97 1.96 -11.95
CA SER A 415 32.62 0.66 -11.75
C SER A 415 32.18 -0.30 -12.86
N GLU A 416 33.15 -0.94 -13.50
CA GLU A 416 32.93 -2.05 -14.42
C GLU A 416 32.38 -3.30 -13.72
#